data_b2842ea35342d1bab99d1eabd3ddc0f3
#
_entry.id   b2842ea35342d1bab99d1eabd3ddc0f3
#
_cell.length_a   1.000
_cell.length_b   1.000
_cell.length_c   1.000
_cell.angle_alpha   90.00
_cell.angle_beta   90.00
_cell.angle_gamma   90.00
#
_symmetry.space_group_name_H-M   'P 1'
#
loop_
_entity.id
_entity.type
_entity.pdbx_description
1 polymer ?
#
loop_
_entity_poly.entity_id
_entity_poly.type
_entity_poly.pdbx_seq_one_letter_code
_entity_poly.pdbx_strand_id
1 'polypeptide(L)'
;MAFARFPLLRLLGSFIAGILSYIYFSEILVPFKIENFYISTGIIVLYVLLVIAQFYINLKTNVSLVADIALFILGYQLCYYQDLSHHSSFIGNKISFNETQLVIVKPKDVVVHKDQYSKLFVKSFKIYDAQKGKWENIKGDILVYSSFDLDSIYQPDAYYLLSAKLQAPSSSQNPYLFNYAEYLKKQDVYYVAYIKNKSELKFLHKQKILDIRELALITRYKIIKYFKSNVYLSETNKNIAIALLTGFDDELDNEIIQSFVYSGTLHILSVSGFHTGLLFLLITFIFSLIDP
;
A
#
# COMPACT_ATOMS: atom_id res chain seq x y z
N MET A 1 33.31 5.94 -20.52
CA MET A 1 34.35 5.16 -19.79
C MET A 1 34.06 5.02 -18.27
N ALA A 2 33.31 5.89 -17.61
CA ALA A 2 33.02 5.75 -16.15
C ALA A 2 32.17 4.51 -15.79
N PHE A 3 31.20 4.12 -16.59
CA PHE A 3 30.33 2.96 -16.33
C PHE A 3 31.03 1.59 -16.43
N ALA A 4 32.17 1.48 -17.09
CA ALA A 4 32.94 0.24 -17.15
C ALA A 4 33.61 -0.12 -15.80
N ARG A 5 33.80 0.86 -14.92
CA ARG A 5 34.39 0.65 -13.57
C ARG A 5 33.39 0.16 -12.53
N PHE A 6 32.07 0.32 -12.79
CA PHE A 6 31.02 -0.05 -11.83
C PHE A 6 29.91 -0.85 -12.54
N PRO A 7 30.11 -2.13 -12.82
CA PRO A 7 29.16 -2.95 -13.56
C PRO A 7 27.79 -3.03 -12.89
N LEU A 8 27.73 -3.05 -11.55
CA LEU A 8 26.47 -3.05 -10.79
C LEU A 8 25.66 -1.78 -11.00
N LEU A 9 26.32 -0.62 -11.10
CA LEU A 9 25.61 0.66 -11.33
C LEU A 9 24.96 0.70 -12.72
N ARG A 10 25.59 0.12 -13.73
CA ARG A 10 25.03 -0.02 -15.06
C ARG A 10 23.79 -0.91 -15.08
N LEU A 11 23.88 -2.09 -14.46
CA LEU A 11 22.78 -3.04 -14.36
C LEU A 11 21.59 -2.45 -13.59
N LEU A 12 21.85 -1.74 -12.48
CA LEU A 12 20.85 -1.01 -11.73
C LEU A 12 20.18 0.08 -12.58
N GLY A 13 20.95 0.80 -13.40
CA GLY A 13 20.42 1.81 -14.33
C GLY A 13 19.42 1.23 -15.32
N SER A 14 19.72 0.07 -15.93
CA SER A 14 18.82 -0.63 -16.83
C SER A 14 17.53 -1.08 -16.14
N PHE A 15 17.63 -1.60 -14.93
CA PHE A 15 16.47 -2.01 -14.13
C PHE A 15 15.57 -0.81 -13.78
N ILE A 16 16.17 0.30 -13.29
CA ILE A 16 15.44 1.53 -13.00
C ILE A 16 14.79 2.10 -14.28
N ALA A 17 15.48 2.08 -15.40
CA ALA A 17 14.91 2.53 -16.67
C ALA A 17 13.66 1.72 -17.06
N GLY A 18 13.64 0.41 -16.80
CA GLY A 18 12.46 -0.45 -16.98
C GLY A 18 11.29 -0.02 -16.09
N ILE A 19 11.53 0.26 -14.81
CA ILE A 19 10.52 0.77 -13.87
C ILE A 19 9.97 2.12 -14.35
N LEU A 20 10.85 3.06 -14.68
CA LEU A 20 10.44 4.38 -15.16
C LEU A 20 9.66 4.29 -16.48
N SER A 21 10.05 3.39 -17.37
CA SER A 21 9.32 3.14 -18.62
C SER A 21 7.87 2.69 -18.33
N TYR A 22 7.65 1.82 -17.34
CA TYR A 22 6.29 1.47 -16.93
C TYR A 22 5.52 2.68 -16.39
N ILE A 23 6.11 3.45 -15.49
CA ILE A 23 5.45 4.58 -14.83
C ILE A 23 5.00 5.65 -15.84
N TYR A 24 5.85 5.96 -16.83
CA TYR A 24 5.59 7.06 -17.76
C TYR A 24 4.91 6.65 -19.07
N PHE A 25 5.07 5.40 -19.48
CA PHE A 25 4.62 4.94 -20.80
C PHE A 25 3.64 3.77 -20.74
N SER A 26 3.19 3.33 -19.57
CA SER A 26 2.27 2.19 -19.44
C SER A 26 0.96 2.40 -20.21
N GLU A 27 0.43 3.64 -20.29
CA GLU A 27 -0.78 3.94 -21.04
C GLU A 27 -0.58 3.83 -22.57
N ILE A 28 0.62 4.10 -23.06
CA ILE A 28 0.97 4.05 -24.49
C ILE A 28 1.33 2.62 -24.92
N LEU A 29 1.95 1.86 -24.00
CA LEU A 29 2.47 0.51 -24.24
C LEU A 29 1.45 -0.60 -23.89
N VAL A 30 0.19 -0.25 -23.61
CA VAL A 30 -0.92 -1.18 -23.30
C VAL A 30 -1.10 -2.37 -24.26
N PRO A 31 -0.68 -2.34 -25.55
CA PRO A 31 -0.82 -3.54 -26.41
C PRO A 31 0.03 -4.74 -25.98
N PHE A 32 0.92 -4.58 -25.02
CA PHE A 32 1.77 -5.67 -24.52
C PHE A 32 1.06 -6.50 -23.41
N LYS A 33 -0.04 -7.16 -23.76
CA LYS A 33 -0.79 -8.10 -22.89
C LYS A 33 0.00 -9.41 -22.63
N ILE A 34 -0.59 -10.25 -21.82
CA ILE A 34 -0.17 -11.56 -21.26
C ILE A 34 0.75 -12.42 -22.16
N GLU A 35 0.67 -12.33 -23.49
CA GLU A 35 1.57 -13.03 -24.42
C GLU A 35 3.04 -12.65 -24.21
N ASN A 36 3.31 -11.46 -23.72
CA ASN A 36 4.67 -10.97 -23.48
C ASN A 36 5.30 -11.53 -22.19
N PHE A 37 4.52 -12.11 -21.26
CA PHE A 37 5.09 -12.83 -20.11
C PHE A 37 5.98 -13.97 -20.59
N TYR A 38 5.51 -14.78 -21.51
CA TYR A 38 6.28 -15.91 -22.06
C TYR A 38 7.50 -15.43 -22.85
N ILE A 39 7.35 -14.34 -23.60
CA ILE A 39 8.47 -13.74 -24.36
C ILE A 39 9.53 -13.20 -23.41
N SER A 40 9.15 -12.46 -22.40
CA SER A 40 10.10 -11.85 -21.44
C SER A 40 10.72 -12.89 -20.50
N THR A 41 9.95 -13.90 -20.07
CA THR A 41 10.50 -15.04 -19.34
C THR A 41 11.47 -15.80 -20.23
N GLY A 42 11.14 -15.97 -21.52
CA GLY A 42 12.04 -16.55 -22.53
C GLY A 42 13.34 -15.77 -22.68
N ILE A 43 13.30 -14.43 -22.70
CA ILE A 43 14.50 -13.57 -22.76
C ILE A 43 15.36 -13.72 -21.50
N ILE A 44 14.75 -13.78 -20.31
CA ILE A 44 15.49 -13.98 -19.05
C ILE A 44 16.13 -15.37 -19.03
N VAL A 45 15.39 -16.41 -19.43
CA VAL A 45 15.92 -17.78 -19.54
C VAL A 45 17.05 -17.83 -20.57
N LEU A 46 16.88 -17.20 -21.73
CA LEU A 46 17.91 -17.12 -22.76
C LEU A 46 19.16 -16.42 -22.21
N TYR A 47 19.00 -15.33 -21.46
CA TYR A 47 20.12 -14.64 -20.82
C TYR A 47 20.87 -15.56 -19.86
N VAL A 48 20.16 -16.28 -18.98
CA VAL A 48 20.77 -17.24 -18.04
C VAL A 48 21.53 -18.33 -18.79
N LEU A 49 20.93 -18.87 -19.87
CA LEU A 49 21.58 -19.88 -20.72
C LEU A 49 22.83 -19.34 -21.41
N LEU A 50 22.81 -18.11 -21.91
CA LEU A 50 23.97 -17.46 -22.52
C LEU A 50 25.09 -17.22 -21.50
N VAL A 51 24.77 -16.84 -20.26
CA VAL A 51 25.75 -16.70 -19.17
C VAL A 51 26.39 -18.05 -18.84
N ILE A 52 25.59 -19.11 -18.73
CA ILE A 52 26.07 -20.47 -18.51
C ILE A 52 26.94 -20.92 -19.69
N ALA A 53 26.50 -20.72 -20.92
CA ALA A 53 27.25 -21.08 -22.13
C ALA A 53 28.59 -20.32 -22.22
N GLN A 54 28.62 -19.04 -21.84
CA GLN A 54 29.85 -18.25 -21.80
C GLN A 54 30.86 -18.84 -20.80
N PHE A 55 30.39 -19.33 -19.65
CA PHE A 55 31.24 -19.93 -18.62
C PHE A 55 31.83 -21.28 -19.07
N TYR A 56 31.03 -22.12 -19.77
CA TYR A 56 31.45 -23.47 -20.17
C TYR A 56 32.10 -23.53 -21.56
N ILE A 57 31.72 -22.64 -22.52
CA ILE A 57 32.09 -22.75 -23.92
C ILE A 57 32.97 -21.56 -24.38
N ASN A 58 33.28 -20.64 -23.48
CA ASN A 58 34.15 -19.46 -23.77
C ASN A 58 33.63 -18.58 -24.92
N LEU A 59 32.29 -18.44 -25.04
CA LEU A 59 31.66 -17.63 -26.09
C LEU A 59 32.00 -16.14 -25.92
N LYS A 60 32.62 -15.54 -26.95
CA LYS A 60 32.90 -14.08 -26.98
C LYS A 60 31.66 -13.26 -27.38
N THR A 61 30.52 -13.46 -26.72
CA THR A 61 29.30 -12.69 -26.96
C THR A 61 29.21 -11.49 -26.05
N ASN A 62 28.60 -10.39 -26.50
CA ASN A 62 28.30 -9.23 -25.65
C ASN A 62 27.12 -9.53 -24.68
N VAL A 63 27.34 -10.47 -23.77
CA VAL A 63 26.34 -10.87 -22.75
C VAL A 63 25.89 -9.67 -21.89
N SER A 64 26.72 -8.65 -21.82
CA SER A 64 26.44 -7.41 -21.10
C SER A 64 25.18 -6.67 -21.61
N LEU A 65 24.98 -6.59 -22.93
CA LEU A 65 23.82 -5.92 -23.52
C LEU A 65 22.54 -6.73 -23.29
N VAL A 66 22.65 -8.06 -23.36
CA VAL A 66 21.52 -8.96 -23.06
C VAL A 66 21.10 -8.85 -21.60
N ALA A 67 22.08 -8.68 -20.68
CA ALA A 67 21.80 -8.42 -19.26
C ALA A 67 21.04 -7.12 -19.04
N ASP A 68 21.45 -6.04 -19.72
CA ASP A 68 20.77 -4.75 -19.60
C ASP A 68 19.33 -4.83 -20.10
N ILE A 69 19.08 -5.49 -21.23
CA ILE A 69 17.74 -5.70 -21.78
C ILE A 69 16.90 -6.57 -20.82
N ALA A 70 17.46 -7.66 -20.30
CA ALA A 70 16.76 -8.56 -19.40
C ALA A 70 16.34 -7.83 -18.11
N LEU A 71 17.22 -7.00 -17.53
CA LEU A 71 16.92 -6.21 -16.34
C LEU A 71 15.92 -5.10 -16.61
N PHE A 72 15.99 -4.45 -17.77
CA PHE A 72 14.98 -3.47 -18.19
C PHE A 72 13.59 -4.13 -18.25
N ILE A 73 13.49 -5.28 -18.94
CA ILE A 73 12.24 -6.04 -19.03
C ILE A 73 11.76 -6.49 -17.64
N LEU A 74 12.65 -6.96 -16.79
CA LEU A 74 12.32 -7.37 -15.43
C LEU A 74 11.76 -6.21 -14.61
N GLY A 75 12.39 -5.02 -14.66
CA GLY A 75 11.90 -3.83 -13.99
C GLY A 75 10.50 -3.42 -14.45
N TYR A 76 10.27 -3.41 -15.78
CA TYR A 76 8.96 -3.15 -16.36
C TYR A 76 7.90 -4.16 -15.91
N GLN A 77 8.21 -5.45 -15.97
CA GLN A 77 7.28 -6.51 -15.59
C GLN A 77 6.92 -6.53 -14.14
N LEU A 78 7.87 -6.28 -13.24
CA LEU A 78 7.56 -6.21 -11.81
C LEU A 78 6.51 -5.15 -11.51
N CYS A 79 6.62 -3.97 -12.13
CA CYS A 79 5.60 -2.93 -12.01
C CYS A 79 4.26 -3.36 -12.62
N TYR A 80 4.27 -3.96 -13.81
CA TYR A 80 3.07 -4.45 -14.49
C TYR A 80 2.29 -5.47 -13.65
N TYR A 81 2.99 -6.43 -13.03
CA TYR A 81 2.35 -7.45 -12.18
C TYR A 81 1.90 -6.93 -10.82
N GLN A 82 2.54 -5.87 -10.32
CA GLN A 82 2.11 -5.21 -9.09
C GLN A 82 0.89 -4.33 -9.29
N ASP A 83 0.66 -3.83 -10.50
CA ASP A 83 -0.52 -3.01 -10.79
C ASP A 83 -1.79 -3.85 -10.83
N LEU A 84 -2.65 -3.67 -9.84
CA LEU A 84 -3.90 -4.41 -9.71
C LEU A 84 -4.86 -4.19 -10.86
N SER A 85 -4.74 -3.07 -11.60
CA SER A 85 -5.61 -2.75 -12.73
C SER A 85 -5.55 -3.78 -13.87
N HIS A 86 -4.44 -4.53 -13.98
CA HIS A 86 -4.25 -5.60 -14.96
C HIS A 86 -4.81 -6.96 -14.54
N HIS A 87 -5.21 -7.12 -13.28
CA HIS A 87 -5.75 -8.39 -12.80
C HIS A 87 -7.22 -8.57 -13.19
N SER A 88 -7.60 -9.80 -13.57
CA SER A 88 -9.01 -10.14 -13.86
C SER A 88 -9.95 -9.94 -12.66
N SER A 89 -9.39 -10.04 -11.45
CA SER A 89 -10.10 -9.78 -10.18
C SER A 89 -10.07 -8.31 -9.76
N PHE A 90 -9.58 -7.39 -10.60
CA PHE A 90 -9.59 -5.97 -10.27
C PHE A 90 -11.01 -5.46 -10.04
N ILE A 91 -11.22 -4.77 -8.93
CA ILE A 91 -12.53 -4.26 -8.53
C ILE A 91 -13.18 -3.40 -9.62
N GLY A 92 -12.39 -2.61 -10.37
CA GLY A 92 -12.88 -1.76 -11.45
C GLY A 92 -13.54 -2.51 -12.61
N ASN A 93 -13.20 -3.79 -12.82
CA ASN A 93 -13.80 -4.62 -13.86
C ASN A 93 -15.17 -5.18 -13.45
N LYS A 94 -15.58 -4.99 -12.19
CA LYS A 94 -16.75 -5.63 -11.57
C LYS A 94 -17.79 -4.64 -11.05
N ILE A 95 -17.45 -3.35 -11.03
CA ILE A 95 -18.35 -2.31 -10.51
C ILE A 95 -19.33 -1.88 -11.57
N SER A 96 -20.62 -1.84 -11.20
CA SER A 96 -21.66 -1.12 -11.94
C SER A 96 -21.72 0.32 -11.43
N PHE A 97 -21.38 1.28 -12.27
CA PHE A 97 -21.42 2.70 -11.90
C PHE A 97 -22.85 3.13 -11.56
N ASN A 98 -22.98 4.00 -10.55
CA ASN A 98 -24.23 4.57 -10.06
C ASN A 98 -25.18 3.62 -9.30
N GLU A 99 -24.87 2.36 -9.15
CA GLU A 99 -25.65 1.41 -8.36
C GLU A 99 -25.04 1.18 -6.99
N THR A 100 -25.87 0.82 -6.01
CA THR A 100 -25.39 0.39 -4.70
C THR A 100 -24.80 -1.00 -4.83
N GLN A 101 -23.53 -1.12 -4.45
CA GLN A 101 -22.78 -2.37 -4.48
C GLN A 101 -22.75 -3.01 -3.09
N LEU A 102 -22.83 -4.34 -3.04
CA LEU A 102 -22.58 -5.11 -1.83
C LEU A 102 -21.18 -5.69 -1.90
N VAL A 103 -20.32 -5.25 -0.97
CA VAL A 103 -18.90 -5.65 -0.95
C VAL A 103 -18.52 -6.18 0.42
N ILE A 104 -17.87 -7.33 0.47
CA ILE A 104 -17.26 -7.86 1.70
C ILE A 104 -15.91 -7.19 1.86
N VAL A 105 -15.74 -6.46 2.96
CA VAL A 105 -14.55 -5.67 3.26
C VAL A 105 -14.01 -6.00 4.65
N LYS A 106 -12.74 -5.63 4.88
CA LYS A 106 -12.08 -5.71 6.18
C LYS A 106 -11.25 -4.46 6.41
N PRO A 107 -11.18 -3.92 7.63
CA PRO A 107 -10.29 -2.81 7.96
C PRO A 107 -8.83 -3.11 7.57
N LYS A 108 -8.19 -2.15 6.93
CA LYS A 108 -6.76 -2.18 6.58
C LYS A 108 -5.94 -1.32 7.55
N ASP A 109 -6.59 -0.32 8.13
CA ASP A 109 -6.00 0.60 9.11
C ASP A 109 -7.02 0.98 10.17
N VAL A 110 -6.60 1.77 11.16
CA VAL A 110 -7.47 2.33 12.19
C VAL A 110 -8.34 3.44 11.62
N VAL A 111 -9.44 3.74 12.31
CA VAL A 111 -10.33 4.85 11.94
C VAL A 111 -9.60 6.16 12.16
N VAL A 112 -9.69 7.06 11.19
CA VAL A 112 -9.20 8.44 11.29
C VAL A 112 -10.40 9.36 11.45
N HIS A 113 -10.39 10.18 12.50
CA HIS A 113 -11.42 11.17 12.78
C HIS A 113 -10.98 12.54 12.25
N LYS A 114 -11.92 13.23 11.60
CA LYS A 114 -11.84 14.65 11.24
C LYS A 114 -13.11 15.34 11.73
N ASP A 115 -13.10 16.65 11.82
CA ASP A 115 -14.18 17.44 12.44
C ASP A 115 -15.60 17.08 11.95
N GLN A 116 -15.74 16.73 10.65
CA GLN A 116 -17.05 16.51 10.03
C GLN A 116 -17.29 15.07 9.55
N TYR A 117 -16.26 14.20 9.58
CA TYR A 117 -16.36 12.84 9.07
C TYR A 117 -15.30 11.92 9.67
N SER A 118 -15.58 10.62 9.62
CA SER A 118 -14.59 9.58 9.88
C SER A 118 -14.20 8.93 8.56
N LYS A 119 -12.92 8.56 8.41
CA LYS A 119 -12.44 7.81 7.25
C LYS A 119 -11.82 6.49 7.68
N LEU A 120 -12.01 5.45 6.86
CA LEU A 120 -11.46 4.12 7.10
C LEU A 120 -10.99 3.50 5.79
N PHE A 121 -9.73 3.07 5.74
CA PHE A 121 -9.22 2.25 4.66
C PHE A 121 -9.65 0.81 4.86
N VAL A 122 -10.28 0.22 3.84
CA VAL A 122 -10.74 -1.16 3.89
C VAL A 122 -10.23 -1.95 2.69
N LYS A 123 -9.79 -3.17 2.93
CA LYS A 123 -9.45 -4.15 1.91
C LYS A 123 -10.72 -4.84 1.43
N SER A 124 -10.93 -4.90 0.12
CA SER A 124 -12.05 -5.62 -0.47
C SER A 124 -11.70 -7.09 -0.74
N PHE A 125 -12.68 -7.97 -0.63
CA PHE A 125 -12.52 -9.41 -0.85
C PHE A 125 -13.48 -9.95 -1.89
N LYS A 126 -14.77 -9.61 -1.78
CA LYS A 126 -15.82 -10.11 -2.66
C LYS A 126 -16.83 -9.01 -2.96
N ILE A 127 -17.35 -9.00 -4.17
CA ILE A 127 -18.47 -8.17 -4.60
C ILE A 127 -19.62 -9.07 -5.04
N TYR A 128 -20.86 -8.66 -4.76
CA TYR A 128 -22.04 -9.37 -5.23
C TYR A 128 -22.41 -8.90 -6.64
N ASP A 129 -22.33 -9.80 -7.60
CA ASP A 129 -22.81 -9.58 -8.96
C ASP A 129 -24.32 -9.89 -9.03
N ALA A 130 -25.12 -8.84 -9.10
CA ALA A 130 -26.59 -8.97 -9.12
C ALA A 130 -27.09 -9.65 -10.41
N GLN A 131 -26.38 -9.51 -11.53
CA GLN A 131 -26.76 -10.12 -12.81
C GLN A 131 -26.54 -11.63 -12.79
N LYS A 132 -25.47 -12.08 -12.14
CA LYS A 132 -25.12 -13.49 -12.03
C LYS A 132 -25.64 -14.15 -10.76
N GLY A 133 -26.17 -13.36 -9.80
CA GLY A 133 -26.65 -13.84 -8.52
C GLY A 133 -25.57 -14.51 -7.63
N LYS A 134 -24.29 -14.12 -7.78
CA LYS A 134 -23.18 -14.75 -7.09
C LYS A 134 -22.12 -13.76 -6.58
N TRP A 135 -21.36 -14.21 -5.58
CA TRP A 135 -20.19 -13.48 -5.08
C TRP A 135 -18.98 -13.74 -5.96
N GLU A 136 -18.33 -12.69 -6.42
CA GLU A 136 -17.08 -12.74 -7.17
C GLU A 136 -15.92 -12.21 -6.33
N ASN A 137 -14.76 -12.85 -6.42
CA ASN A 137 -13.56 -12.38 -5.74
C ASN A 137 -13.05 -11.12 -6.43
N ILE A 138 -12.67 -10.13 -5.63
CA ILE A 138 -12.12 -8.85 -6.11
C ILE A 138 -10.84 -8.50 -5.36
N LYS A 139 -10.04 -7.64 -5.99
CA LYS A 139 -8.84 -7.00 -5.45
C LYS A 139 -8.91 -5.50 -5.70
N GLY A 140 -8.43 -4.71 -4.75
CA GLY A 140 -8.43 -3.26 -4.75
C GLY A 140 -9.10 -2.74 -3.49
N ASP A 141 -8.45 -1.78 -2.84
CA ASP A 141 -8.93 -1.26 -1.57
C ASP A 141 -9.94 -0.13 -1.80
N ILE A 142 -10.75 0.13 -0.79
CA ILE A 142 -11.78 1.16 -0.80
C ILE A 142 -11.53 2.09 0.38
N LEU A 143 -11.67 3.40 0.15
CA LEU A 143 -11.69 4.39 1.21
C LEU A 143 -13.14 4.70 1.57
N VAL A 144 -13.53 4.39 2.80
CA VAL A 144 -14.87 4.64 3.32
C VAL A 144 -14.88 5.94 4.10
N TYR A 145 -15.73 6.88 3.71
CA TYR A 145 -16.06 8.08 4.46
C TYR A 145 -17.41 7.90 5.14
N SER A 146 -17.48 8.26 6.41
CA SER A 146 -18.69 8.15 7.23
C SER A 146 -19.04 9.48 7.84
N SER A 147 -20.32 9.83 7.84
CA SER A 147 -20.86 10.98 8.56
C SER A 147 -21.12 10.70 10.06
N PHE A 148 -20.93 9.46 10.49
CA PHE A 148 -21.07 9.04 11.89
C PHE A 148 -19.75 8.46 12.41
N ASP A 149 -19.62 8.40 13.73
CA ASP A 149 -18.46 7.82 14.39
C ASP A 149 -18.35 6.32 14.13
N LEU A 150 -17.30 5.93 13.35
CA LEU A 150 -17.02 4.55 13.03
C LEU A 150 -16.47 3.74 14.19
N ASP A 151 -15.86 4.36 15.22
CA ASP A 151 -15.32 3.63 16.39
C ASP A 151 -16.39 2.83 17.12
N SER A 152 -17.65 3.29 17.03
CA SER A 152 -18.78 2.58 17.64
C SER A 152 -19.04 1.17 17.06
N ILE A 153 -18.58 0.90 15.85
CA ILE A 153 -18.75 -0.39 15.15
C ILE A 153 -17.42 -1.02 14.70
N TYR A 154 -16.33 -0.27 14.80
CA TYR A 154 -15.01 -0.69 14.32
C TYR A 154 -14.42 -1.83 15.15
N GLN A 155 -13.97 -2.87 14.45
CA GLN A 155 -13.18 -3.97 15.01
C GLN A 155 -12.12 -4.35 13.96
N PRO A 156 -10.82 -4.27 14.29
CA PRO A 156 -9.74 -4.45 13.31
C PRO A 156 -9.66 -5.87 12.71
N ASP A 157 -10.20 -6.87 13.42
CA ASP A 157 -10.21 -8.29 13.07
C ASP A 157 -11.51 -8.75 12.38
N ALA A 158 -12.43 -7.82 12.08
CA ALA A 158 -13.76 -8.16 11.60
C ALA A 158 -13.93 -7.98 10.08
N TYR A 159 -14.77 -8.83 9.50
CA TYR A 159 -15.31 -8.65 8.15
C TYR A 159 -16.64 -7.92 8.23
N TYR A 160 -16.86 -7.05 7.25
CA TYR A 160 -18.08 -6.24 7.13
C TYR A 160 -18.69 -6.39 5.74
N LEU A 161 -20.01 -6.27 5.69
CA LEU A 161 -20.75 -6.04 4.46
C LEU A 161 -20.93 -4.53 4.26
N LEU A 162 -20.23 -3.99 3.29
CA LEU A 162 -20.39 -2.61 2.84
C LEU A 162 -21.47 -2.56 1.75
N SER A 163 -22.49 -1.74 1.97
CA SER A 163 -23.56 -1.46 1.01
C SER A 163 -23.50 0.01 0.63
N ALA A 164 -22.82 0.34 -0.47
CA ALA A 164 -22.59 1.72 -0.87
C ALA A 164 -22.39 1.87 -2.37
N LYS A 165 -22.59 3.10 -2.87
CA LYS A 165 -22.16 3.47 -4.22
C LYS A 165 -20.64 3.70 -4.19
N LEU A 166 -19.95 2.98 -5.07
CA LEU A 166 -18.51 3.13 -5.23
C LEU A 166 -18.23 4.18 -6.33
N GLN A 167 -17.43 5.17 -6.00
CA GLN A 167 -17.06 6.26 -6.90
C GLN A 167 -15.54 6.31 -7.06
N ALA A 168 -15.07 6.67 -8.24
CA ALA A 168 -13.65 6.97 -8.41
C ALA A 168 -13.29 8.22 -7.59
N PRO A 169 -12.12 8.25 -6.94
CA PRO A 169 -11.65 9.46 -6.26
C PRO A 169 -11.57 10.63 -7.25
N SER A 170 -11.94 11.84 -6.80
CA SER A 170 -11.84 13.03 -7.64
C SER A 170 -10.36 13.36 -7.91
N SER A 171 -10.01 13.54 -9.16
CA SER A 171 -8.72 14.09 -9.57
C SER A 171 -8.79 15.61 -9.58
N SER A 172 -7.68 16.26 -9.21
CA SER A 172 -7.57 17.71 -9.41
C SER A 172 -7.53 18.02 -10.92
N GLN A 173 -8.38 18.97 -11.35
CA GLN A 173 -8.33 19.47 -12.73
C GLN A 173 -7.15 20.45 -12.95
N ASN A 174 -6.56 20.96 -11.88
CA ASN A 174 -5.39 21.82 -11.97
C ASN A 174 -4.11 20.98 -11.91
N PRO A 175 -3.25 21.00 -12.95
CA PRO A 175 -2.03 20.19 -13.02
C PRO A 175 -0.99 20.52 -11.95
N TYR A 176 -1.10 21.67 -11.29
CA TYR A 176 -0.18 22.09 -10.23
C TYR A 176 -0.68 21.76 -8.81
N LEU A 177 -1.89 21.22 -8.67
CA LEU A 177 -2.39 20.77 -7.38
C LEU A 177 -2.08 19.30 -7.13
N PHE A 178 -2.00 18.95 -5.84
CA PHE A 178 -1.83 17.57 -5.42
C PHE A 178 -2.94 16.67 -5.97
N ASN A 179 -2.56 15.63 -6.72
CA ASN A 179 -3.50 14.67 -7.28
C ASN A 179 -3.81 13.57 -6.26
N TYR A 180 -4.90 13.80 -5.51
CA TYR A 180 -5.32 12.87 -4.46
C TYR A 180 -5.73 11.50 -5.01
N ALA A 181 -6.33 11.43 -6.19
CA ALA A 181 -6.70 10.16 -6.83
C ALA A 181 -5.46 9.31 -7.16
N GLU A 182 -4.41 9.93 -7.68
CA GLU A 182 -3.14 9.25 -7.95
C GLU A 182 -2.43 8.81 -6.66
N TYR A 183 -2.47 9.63 -5.62
CA TYR A 183 -1.95 9.28 -4.30
C TYR A 183 -2.66 8.04 -3.74
N LEU A 184 -3.99 7.97 -3.80
CA LEU A 184 -4.78 6.83 -3.37
C LEU A 184 -4.49 5.58 -4.21
N LYS A 185 -4.35 5.73 -5.54
CA LYS A 185 -3.99 4.63 -6.44
C LYS A 185 -2.65 3.98 -6.04
N LYS A 186 -1.65 4.78 -5.63
CA LYS A 186 -0.36 4.27 -5.14
C LYS A 186 -0.48 3.46 -3.83
N GLN A 187 -1.60 3.58 -3.11
CA GLN A 187 -1.93 2.80 -1.91
C GLN A 187 -2.88 1.64 -2.19
N ASP A 188 -3.08 1.29 -3.46
CA ASP A 188 -4.06 0.30 -3.94
C ASP A 188 -5.53 0.67 -3.69
N VAL A 189 -5.82 1.94 -3.39
CA VAL A 189 -7.17 2.47 -3.19
C VAL A 189 -7.69 3.05 -4.49
N TYR A 190 -8.65 2.38 -5.08
CA TYR A 190 -9.20 2.74 -6.39
C TYR A 190 -10.59 3.38 -6.30
N TYR A 191 -11.29 3.18 -5.19
CA TYR A 191 -12.66 3.65 -5.03
C TYR A 191 -12.90 4.24 -3.65
N VAL A 192 -13.87 5.15 -3.62
CA VAL A 192 -14.36 5.82 -2.43
C VAL A 192 -15.83 5.47 -2.23
N ALA A 193 -16.20 5.21 -0.99
CA ALA A 193 -17.59 4.99 -0.57
C ALA A 193 -17.97 6.02 0.50
N TYR A 194 -19.15 6.61 0.35
CA TYR A 194 -19.74 7.51 1.35
C TYR A 194 -20.91 6.82 2.02
N ILE A 195 -20.83 6.64 3.33
CA ILE A 195 -21.88 6.03 4.13
C ILE A 195 -22.45 7.03 5.12
N LYS A 196 -23.77 7.01 5.27
CA LYS A 196 -24.52 7.92 6.16
C LYS A 196 -25.13 7.20 7.34
N ASN A 197 -25.38 5.90 7.22
CA ASN A 197 -26.05 5.09 8.22
C ASN A 197 -25.21 3.88 8.60
N LYS A 198 -25.26 3.49 9.88
CA LYS A 198 -24.58 2.27 10.37
C LYS A 198 -25.04 0.99 9.65
N SER A 199 -26.27 0.98 9.12
CA SER A 199 -26.81 -0.15 8.36
C SER A 199 -26.09 -0.40 7.03
N GLU A 200 -25.33 0.58 6.53
CA GLU A 200 -24.56 0.47 5.28
C GLU A 200 -23.21 -0.23 5.48
N LEU A 201 -22.75 -0.38 6.75
CA LEU A 201 -21.56 -1.15 7.11
C LEU A 201 -21.91 -2.16 8.21
N LYS A 202 -22.34 -3.35 7.82
CA LYS A 202 -22.80 -4.38 8.73
C LYS A 202 -21.68 -5.34 9.10
N PHE A 203 -21.51 -5.59 10.39
CA PHE A 203 -20.63 -6.64 10.90
C PHE A 203 -21.08 -8.02 10.38
N LEU A 204 -20.15 -8.84 9.93
CA LEU A 204 -20.39 -10.22 9.51
C LEU A 204 -19.85 -11.23 10.54
N HIS A 205 -18.53 -11.28 10.65
CA HIS A 205 -17.84 -12.19 11.56
C HIS A 205 -16.41 -11.73 11.80
N LYS A 206 -15.79 -12.25 12.84
CA LYS A 206 -14.36 -12.06 13.11
C LYS A 206 -13.52 -13.11 12.39
N GLN A 207 -12.31 -12.72 12.06
CA GLN A 207 -11.32 -13.64 11.54
C GLN A 207 -10.83 -14.58 12.66
N LYS A 208 -10.78 -15.88 12.37
CA LYS A 208 -10.35 -16.90 13.35
C LYS A 208 -8.83 -17.04 13.44
N ILE A 209 -8.14 -16.90 12.33
CA ILE A 209 -6.68 -17.02 12.23
C ILE A 209 -6.13 -15.66 11.80
N LEU A 210 -5.31 -15.06 12.65
CA LEU A 210 -4.70 -13.75 12.40
C LEU A 210 -3.30 -13.95 11.81
N ASP A 211 -2.98 -13.15 10.81
CA ASP A 211 -1.61 -13.00 10.35
C ASP A 211 -0.86 -11.93 11.19
N ILE A 212 0.45 -11.80 10.95
CA ILE A 212 1.29 -10.85 11.70
C ILE A 212 0.87 -9.39 11.49
N ARG A 213 0.35 -9.05 10.30
CA ARG A 213 -0.11 -7.68 9.98
C ARG A 213 -1.40 -7.35 10.73
N GLU A 214 -2.28 -8.33 10.84
CA GLU A 214 -3.53 -8.19 11.58
C GLU A 214 -3.28 -8.07 13.08
N LEU A 215 -2.34 -8.85 13.61
CA LEU A 215 -1.91 -8.72 14.99
C LEU A 215 -1.32 -7.34 15.27
N ALA A 216 -0.50 -6.82 14.35
CA ALA A 216 0.06 -5.48 14.45
C ALA A 216 -1.04 -4.40 14.43
N LEU A 217 -2.05 -4.53 13.54
CA LEU A 217 -3.18 -3.61 13.49
C LEU A 217 -4.01 -3.63 14.78
N ILE A 218 -4.29 -4.81 15.33
CA ILE A 218 -4.99 -4.98 16.61
C ILE A 218 -4.19 -4.32 17.74
N THR A 219 -2.89 -4.54 17.76
CA THR A 219 -2.01 -3.96 18.78
C THR A 219 -1.98 -2.45 18.66
N ARG A 220 -1.82 -1.91 17.45
CA ARG A 220 -1.89 -0.48 17.15
C ARG A 220 -3.21 0.12 17.63
N TYR A 221 -4.33 -0.50 17.31
CA TYR A 221 -5.64 -0.07 17.76
C TYR A 221 -5.77 -0.04 19.29
N LYS A 222 -5.28 -1.08 19.98
CA LYS A 222 -5.30 -1.13 21.46
C LYS A 222 -4.47 0.00 22.08
N ILE A 223 -3.30 0.29 21.54
CA ILE A 223 -2.43 1.39 21.98
C ILE A 223 -3.16 2.73 21.82
N ILE A 224 -3.71 2.99 20.63
CA ILE A 224 -4.44 4.23 20.35
C ILE A 224 -5.63 4.38 21.31
N LYS A 225 -6.42 3.33 21.49
CA LYS A 225 -7.56 3.33 22.41
C LYS A 225 -7.15 3.61 23.85
N TYR A 226 -6.03 3.02 24.29
CA TYR A 226 -5.49 3.25 25.63
C TYR A 226 -5.13 4.73 25.86
N PHE A 227 -4.41 5.34 24.91
CA PHE A 227 -4.04 6.75 25.02
C PHE A 227 -5.25 7.67 24.91
N LYS A 228 -6.19 7.42 24.01
CA LYS A 228 -7.43 8.21 23.89
C LYS A 228 -8.28 8.16 25.16
N SER A 229 -8.30 7.06 25.88
CA SER A 229 -9.02 6.94 27.16
C SER A 229 -8.32 7.55 28.36
N ASN A 230 -7.05 7.99 28.22
CA ASN A 230 -6.29 8.56 29.33
C ASN A 230 -6.77 9.98 29.64
N VAL A 231 -7.22 10.21 30.87
CA VAL A 231 -7.81 11.48 31.32
C VAL A 231 -6.75 12.49 31.78
N TYR A 232 -5.52 12.04 32.05
CA TYR A 232 -4.45 12.88 32.59
C TYR A 232 -3.62 13.61 31.52
N LEU A 233 -3.75 13.23 30.26
CA LEU A 233 -3.03 13.86 29.13
C LEU A 233 -3.97 14.81 28.39
N SER A 234 -3.43 15.96 27.94
CA SER A 234 -4.15 16.82 27.00
C SER A 234 -4.31 16.10 25.64
N GLU A 235 -5.31 16.47 24.84
CA GLU A 235 -5.53 15.87 23.52
C GLU A 235 -4.28 15.97 22.62
N THR A 236 -3.62 17.11 22.64
CA THR A 236 -2.35 17.34 21.92
C THR A 236 -1.29 16.31 22.32
N ASN A 237 -1.07 16.12 23.63
CA ASN A 237 -0.07 15.18 24.13
C ASN A 237 -0.43 13.73 23.83
N LYS A 238 -1.73 13.38 23.86
CA LYS A 238 -2.21 12.06 23.43
C LYS A 238 -1.87 11.80 21.97
N ASN A 239 -2.20 12.74 21.09
CA ASN A 239 -1.99 12.61 19.64
C ASN A 239 -0.49 12.52 19.29
N ILE A 240 0.36 13.31 19.96
CA ILE A 240 1.82 13.22 19.81
C ILE A 240 2.33 11.84 20.28
N ALA A 241 1.90 11.37 21.46
CA ALA A 241 2.31 10.06 21.98
C ALA A 241 1.87 8.91 21.06
N ILE A 242 0.64 8.97 20.54
CA ILE A 242 0.11 8.01 19.57
C ILE A 242 0.96 8.03 18.30
N ALA A 243 1.27 9.21 17.73
CA ALA A 243 2.07 9.34 16.52
C ALA A 243 3.48 8.74 16.72
N LEU A 244 4.16 9.09 17.82
CA LEU A 244 5.49 8.59 18.13
C LEU A 244 5.57 7.07 18.33
N LEU A 245 4.54 6.47 18.97
CA LEU A 245 4.54 5.04 19.29
C LEU A 245 4.01 4.16 18.15
N THR A 246 3.08 4.68 17.37
CA THR A 246 2.34 3.87 16.40
C THR A 246 2.54 4.31 14.96
N GLY A 247 3.13 5.48 14.73
CA GLY A 247 3.19 6.13 13.43
C GLY A 247 1.83 6.61 12.91
N PHE A 248 0.84 6.77 13.80
CA PHE A 248 -0.48 7.28 13.45
C PHE A 248 -0.54 8.78 13.72
N ASP A 249 -0.26 9.57 12.69
CA ASP A 249 -0.14 11.02 12.73
C ASP A 249 -1.34 11.77 12.09
N ASP A 250 -2.30 11.02 11.57
CA ASP A 250 -3.49 11.56 10.87
C ASP A 250 -4.37 12.49 11.74
N GLU A 251 -4.30 12.38 13.06
CA GLU A 251 -5.06 13.20 14.01
C GLU A 251 -4.22 14.32 14.67
N LEU A 252 -2.99 14.53 14.19
CA LEU A 252 -2.19 15.67 14.62
C LEU A 252 -2.70 16.96 13.99
N ASP A 253 -2.69 18.03 14.80
CA ASP A 253 -2.99 19.37 14.30
C ASP A 253 -1.91 19.88 13.36
N ASN A 254 -2.31 20.63 12.35
CA ASN A 254 -1.38 21.21 11.37
C ASN A 254 -0.31 22.09 12.02
N GLU A 255 -0.63 22.83 13.10
CA GLU A 255 0.32 23.66 13.84
C GLU A 255 1.44 22.82 14.47
N ILE A 256 1.07 21.65 15.01
CA ILE A 256 2.03 20.71 15.58
C ILE A 256 2.93 20.17 14.48
N ILE A 257 2.36 19.70 13.37
CA ILE A 257 3.12 19.21 12.22
C ILE A 257 4.08 20.26 11.73
N GLN A 258 3.64 21.52 11.59
CA GLN A 258 4.49 22.63 11.17
C GLN A 258 5.63 22.89 12.17
N SER A 259 5.38 22.78 13.47
CA SER A 259 6.42 22.90 14.49
C SER A 259 7.50 21.84 14.35
N PHE A 260 7.13 20.58 14.05
CA PHE A 260 8.07 19.51 13.75
C PHE A 260 8.82 19.74 12.42
N VAL A 261 8.17 20.33 11.40
CA VAL A 261 8.81 20.73 10.14
C VAL A 261 9.85 21.81 10.38
N TYR A 262 9.49 22.90 11.08
CA TYR A 262 10.40 24.03 11.36
C TYR A 262 11.60 23.62 12.23
N SER A 263 11.42 22.70 13.16
CA SER A 263 12.52 22.17 13.99
C SER A 263 13.37 21.13 13.25
N GLY A 264 12.99 20.69 12.04
CA GLY A 264 13.66 19.63 11.30
C GLY A 264 13.47 18.22 11.90
N THR A 265 12.54 18.07 12.85
CA THR A 265 12.31 16.81 13.58
C THR A 265 11.09 16.02 13.09
N LEU A 266 10.51 16.39 11.94
CA LEU A 266 9.35 15.70 11.35
C LEU A 266 9.59 14.18 11.20
N HIS A 267 10.83 13.76 10.90
CA HIS A 267 11.19 12.36 10.77
C HIS A 267 11.05 11.55 12.08
N ILE A 268 10.97 12.21 13.23
CA ILE A 268 10.75 11.55 14.53
C ILE A 268 9.28 11.13 14.69
N LEU A 269 8.33 11.85 14.09
CA LEU A 269 6.91 11.49 14.10
C LEU A 269 6.63 10.18 13.33
N SER A 270 7.41 9.91 12.29
CA SER A 270 7.39 8.59 11.68
C SER A 270 8.30 7.67 12.48
N VAL A 271 7.80 6.49 12.91
CA VAL A 271 8.64 5.48 13.61
C VAL A 271 9.81 5.13 12.70
N SER A 272 10.96 5.81 12.91
CA SER A 272 12.13 5.56 12.08
C SER A 272 12.76 4.23 12.48
N GLY A 273 13.08 3.39 11.48
CA GLY A 273 13.78 2.13 11.70
C GLY A 273 15.12 2.31 12.45
N PHE A 274 15.73 3.49 12.34
CA PHE A 274 16.93 3.86 13.08
C PHE A 274 16.66 3.93 14.59
N HIS A 275 15.60 4.61 15.04
CA HIS A 275 15.25 4.71 16.46
C HIS A 275 14.86 3.34 17.04
N THR A 276 14.12 2.54 16.29
CA THR A 276 13.76 1.17 16.69
C THR A 276 15.00 0.29 16.77
N GLY A 277 15.93 0.42 15.82
CA GLY A 277 17.20 -0.29 15.83
C GLY A 277 18.11 0.12 17.01
N LEU A 278 18.20 1.42 17.30
CA LEU A 278 18.95 1.95 18.44
C LEU A 278 18.38 1.45 19.78
N LEU A 279 17.04 1.48 19.91
CA LEU A 279 16.36 0.95 21.10
C LEU A 279 16.60 -0.55 21.26
N PHE A 280 16.53 -1.31 20.17
CA PHE A 280 16.85 -2.74 20.17
C PHE A 280 18.29 -3.01 20.62
N LEU A 281 19.26 -2.27 20.10
CA LEU A 281 20.67 -2.37 20.49
C LEU A 281 20.86 -2.04 21.98
N LEU A 282 20.20 -0.99 22.47
CA LEU A 282 20.26 -0.59 23.87
C LEU A 282 19.68 -1.70 24.79
N ILE A 283 18.51 -2.24 24.43
CA ILE A 283 17.89 -3.32 25.18
C ILE A 283 18.78 -4.57 25.17
N THR A 284 19.30 -4.96 24.00
CA THR A 284 20.21 -6.10 23.85
C THR A 284 21.46 -5.91 24.70
N PHE A 285 22.05 -4.71 24.71
CA PHE A 285 23.20 -4.36 25.53
C PHE A 285 22.88 -4.50 27.03
N ILE A 286 21.74 -3.99 27.50
CA ILE A 286 21.32 -4.13 28.90
C ILE A 286 21.18 -5.62 29.28
N PHE A 287 20.52 -6.42 28.43
CA PHE A 287 20.34 -7.85 28.68
C PHE A 287 21.68 -8.60 28.69
N SER A 288 22.63 -8.23 27.81
CA SER A 288 23.95 -8.82 27.79
C SER A 288 24.82 -8.53 29.05
N LEU A 289 24.44 -7.49 29.81
CA LEU A 289 25.07 -7.19 31.10
C LEU A 289 24.48 -8.03 32.26
N ILE A 290 23.26 -8.56 32.07
CA ILE A 290 22.55 -9.33 33.10
C ILE A 290 22.81 -10.83 32.91
N ASP A 291 22.97 -11.29 31.69
CA ASP A 291 23.21 -12.69 31.32
C ASP A 291 24.33 -12.71 30.28
N PRO A 292 25.64 -12.74 30.73
CA PRO A 292 26.81 -12.71 29.85
C PRO A 292 27.09 -14.02 29.12
#